data_003ca4475f75c8a2eb280e0fbd9759f0
#
_entry.id   003ca4475f75c8a2eb280e0fbd9759f0
#
_cell.length_a   1.000
_cell.length_b   1.000
_cell.length_c   1.000
_cell.angle_alpha   90.00
_cell.angle_beta   90.00
_cell.angle_gamma   90.00
#
_symmetry.space_group_name_H-M   'P 1'
#
loop_
_entity.id
_entity.type
_entity.pdbx_description
1 polymer ?
#
loop_
_entity_poly.entity_id
_entity_poly.type
_entity_poly.pdbx_seq_one_letter_code
_entity_poly.pdbx_strand_id
1 'polypeptide(L)'
;MATASQIINIAAKEVGYTRWSDPNPGTKYGRWYAQKNSSPYFGRSGVPYCAMFVSWVLASAGMTPPGGIFAYCPTGLNNARRLGQVHDKHAAIPGDIVFFDWNKDGVADHVGIVTANRGSYLETIEGNTSIGRRGSQSNGGGVYRRARSLSLVLAVATPQYSNASPVHPSNGHRSGLVVDGWAGSATIRHAQQLARTLVDGVISGQWKGNKRYHWAVTGITYGKGGSTLIRKIQATLGISQDGHWGRQTSIAMQKKLHVTQDGYFGRDSVKAWQKTLNNNKLI
;
A
#
# COMPACT_ATOMS: atom_id res chain seq x y z
N MET A 1 -10.81 -8.76 16.16
CA MET A 1 -10.73 -8.15 14.80
C MET A 1 -9.58 -8.80 14.07
N ALA A 2 -9.70 -9.00 12.76
CA ALA A 2 -8.71 -9.73 11.95
C ALA A 2 -7.46 -8.89 11.62
N THR A 3 -6.42 -9.56 11.17
CA THR A 3 -5.16 -8.96 10.70
C THR A 3 -5.10 -8.92 9.17
N ALA A 4 -4.24 -8.06 8.60
CA ALA A 4 -3.97 -8.02 7.17
C ALA A 4 -3.56 -9.39 6.60
N SER A 5 -2.73 -10.15 7.33
CA SER A 5 -2.31 -11.50 6.93
C SER A 5 -3.48 -12.48 6.84
N GLN A 6 -4.44 -12.40 7.76
CA GLN A 6 -5.64 -13.25 7.71
C GLN A 6 -6.49 -12.94 6.46
N ILE A 7 -6.68 -11.65 6.13
CA ILE A 7 -7.37 -11.22 4.92
C ILE A 7 -6.69 -11.77 3.67
N ILE A 8 -5.37 -11.59 3.56
CA ILE A 8 -4.59 -12.09 2.42
C ILE A 8 -4.68 -13.62 2.32
N ASN A 9 -4.60 -14.33 3.45
CA ASN A 9 -4.69 -15.79 3.47
C ASN A 9 -6.08 -16.30 3.04
N ILE A 10 -7.16 -15.62 3.43
CA ILE A 10 -8.52 -15.95 2.97
C ILE A 10 -8.62 -15.71 1.46
N ALA A 11 -8.18 -14.55 0.98
CA ALA A 11 -8.18 -14.25 -0.45
C ALA A 11 -7.31 -15.23 -1.27
N ALA A 12 -6.16 -15.66 -0.73
CA ALA A 12 -5.24 -16.57 -1.38
C ALA A 12 -5.81 -17.98 -1.58
N LYS A 13 -6.66 -18.45 -0.68
CA LYS A 13 -7.37 -19.74 -0.81
C LYS A 13 -8.39 -19.74 -1.95
N GLU A 14 -8.81 -18.57 -2.39
CA GLU A 14 -9.78 -18.38 -3.45
C GLU A 14 -9.14 -18.32 -4.85
N VAL A 15 -7.82 -18.21 -4.93
CA VAL A 15 -7.08 -18.14 -6.21
C VAL A 15 -7.31 -19.40 -7.02
N GLY A 16 -7.75 -19.25 -8.26
CA GLY A 16 -8.13 -20.34 -9.16
C GLY A 16 -9.64 -20.59 -9.24
N TYR A 17 -10.43 -20.03 -8.32
CA TYR A 17 -11.89 -20.04 -8.47
C TYR A 17 -12.29 -19.31 -9.76
N THR A 18 -13.28 -19.87 -10.46
CA THR A 18 -13.92 -19.21 -11.61
C THR A 18 -15.43 -19.34 -11.53
N ARG A 19 -16.15 -18.37 -12.15
CA ARG A 19 -17.64 -18.47 -12.24
C ARG A 19 -18.10 -19.69 -13.02
N TRP A 20 -17.25 -20.21 -13.89
CA TRP A 20 -17.58 -21.40 -14.71
C TRP A 20 -17.32 -22.72 -13.96
N SER A 21 -16.48 -22.70 -12.93
CA SER A 21 -16.23 -23.86 -12.06
C SER A 21 -17.15 -23.87 -10.82
N ASP A 22 -17.98 -22.84 -10.63
CA ASP A 22 -18.96 -22.80 -9.55
C ASP A 22 -20.10 -23.79 -9.87
N PRO A 23 -20.44 -24.71 -8.97
CA PRO A 23 -21.47 -25.73 -9.22
C PRO A 23 -22.90 -25.14 -9.30
N ASN A 24 -23.11 -23.90 -8.86
CA ASN A 24 -24.41 -23.25 -8.83
C ASN A 24 -24.41 -21.98 -9.70
N PRO A 25 -25.58 -21.56 -10.24
CA PRO A 25 -25.68 -20.32 -10.99
C PRO A 25 -25.15 -19.11 -10.22
N GLY A 26 -24.54 -18.19 -10.94
CA GLY A 26 -23.86 -17.00 -10.35
C GLY A 26 -22.50 -17.34 -9.81
N THR A 27 -22.12 -16.71 -8.71
CA THR A 27 -20.87 -16.98 -7.98
C THR A 27 -21.15 -17.10 -6.48
N LYS A 28 -20.34 -17.86 -5.74
CA LYS A 28 -20.51 -17.97 -4.28
C LYS A 28 -20.48 -16.60 -3.58
N TYR A 29 -19.68 -15.64 -4.09
CA TYR A 29 -19.62 -14.27 -3.55
C TYR A 29 -20.89 -13.48 -3.85
N GLY A 30 -21.43 -13.63 -5.05
CA GLY A 30 -22.68 -13.00 -5.45
C GLY A 30 -23.86 -13.55 -4.69
N ARG A 31 -23.97 -14.88 -4.55
CA ARG A 31 -25.03 -15.53 -3.75
C ARG A 31 -24.97 -15.14 -2.29
N TRP A 32 -23.75 -15.11 -1.70
CA TRP A 32 -23.56 -14.63 -0.33
C TRP A 32 -24.00 -13.17 -0.16
N TYR A 33 -23.61 -12.29 -1.10
CA TYR A 33 -24.00 -10.89 -1.05
C TYR A 33 -25.49 -10.71 -1.21
N ALA A 34 -26.13 -11.44 -2.15
CA ALA A 34 -27.57 -11.45 -2.37
C ALA A 34 -28.35 -11.82 -1.11
N GLN A 35 -27.89 -12.84 -0.40
CA GLN A 35 -28.50 -13.27 0.87
C GLN A 35 -28.36 -12.19 1.96
N LYS A 36 -27.19 -11.55 2.09
CA LYS A 36 -26.93 -10.52 3.11
C LYS A 36 -27.73 -9.23 2.87
N ASN A 37 -28.06 -8.92 1.62
CA ASN A 37 -28.76 -7.68 1.24
C ASN A 37 -30.19 -7.91 0.78
N SER A 38 -30.73 -9.14 0.89
CA SER A 38 -32.09 -9.48 0.42
C SER A 38 -32.32 -9.07 -1.05
N SER A 39 -31.29 -9.17 -1.90
CA SER A 39 -31.33 -8.75 -3.30
C SER A 39 -30.87 -9.86 -4.25
N PRO A 40 -31.83 -10.67 -4.78
CA PRO A 40 -31.53 -11.82 -5.64
C PRO A 40 -30.74 -11.52 -6.89
N TYR A 41 -30.75 -10.26 -7.35
CA TYR A 41 -30.00 -9.81 -8.53
C TYR A 41 -28.51 -10.19 -8.48
N PHE A 42 -27.86 -9.99 -7.34
CA PHE A 42 -26.42 -10.21 -7.21
C PHE A 42 -26.03 -11.69 -7.26
N GLY A 43 -26.96 -12.61 -7.01
CA GLY A 43 -26.76 -14.06 -7.12
C GLY A 43 -26.85 -14.60 -8.55
N ARG A 44 -27.20 -13.77 -9.54
CA ARG A 44 -27.38 -14.22 -10.94
C ARG A 44 -26.06 -14.44 -11.65
N SER A 45 -26.09 -15.29 -12.67
CA SER A 45 -24.95 -15.48 -13.58
C SER A 45 -24.64 -14.20 -14.34
N GLY A 46 -23.34 -13.95 -14.61
CA GLY A 46 -22.88 -12.79 -15.37
C GLY A 46 -22.72 -11.50 -14.57
N VAL A 47 -23.24 -11.41 -13.34
CA VAL A 47 -23.07 -10.21 -12.50
C VAL A 47 -21.60 -10.06 -12.11
N PRO A 48 -20.98 -8.87 -12.31
CA PRO A 48 -19.62 -8.58 -11.83
C PRO A 48 -19.53 -8.74 -10.32
N TYR A 49 -18.45 -9.37 -9.83
CA TYR A 49 -18.35 -9.71 -8.41
C TYR A 49 -17.05 -9.26 -7.72
N CYS A 50 -16.24 -8.41 -8.33
CA CYS A 50 -14.98 -7.94 -7.74
C CYS A 50 -15.19 -7.29 -6.36
N ALA A 51 -16.17 -6.40 -6.24
CA ALA A 51 -16.53 -5.73 -5.00
C ALA A 51 -17.15 -6.68 -3.97
N MET A 52 -17.99 -7.61 -4.43
CA MET A 52 -18.56 -8.65 -3.57
C MET A 52 -17.49 -9.64 -3.07
N PHE A 53 -16.48 -9.95 -3.88
CA PHE A 53 -15.33 -10.76 -3.47
C PHE A 53 -14.57 -10.10 -2.31
N VAL A 54 -14.21 -8.82 -2.44
CA VAL A 54 -13.51 -8.08 -1.37
C VAL A 54 -14.37 -8.02 -0.11
N SER A 55 -15.67 -7.73 -0.25
CA SER A 55 -16.63 -7.73 0.87
C SER A 55 -16.71 -9.09 1.56
N TRP A 56 -16.75 -10.16 0.77
CA TRP A 56 -16.80 -11.54 1.28
C TRP A 56 -15.52 -11.91 2.04
N VAL A 57 -14.35 -11.57 1.50
CA VAL A 57 -13.06 -11.85 2.15
C VAL A 57 -12.97 -11.16 3.51
N LEU A 58 -13.32 -9.87 3.59
CA LEU A 58 -13.32 -9.12 4.86
C LEU A 58 -14.33 -9.71 5.85
N ALA A 59 -15.55 -9.98 5.41
CA ALA A 59 -16.60 -10.58 6.25
C ALA A 59 -16.23 -11.98 6.75
N SER A 60 -15.57 -12.80 5.91
CA SER A 60 -15.06 -14.14 6.28
C SER A 60 -13.99 -14.09 7.37
N ALA A 61 -13.31 -12.96 7.51
CA ALA A 61 -12.37 -12.70 8.60
C ALA A 61 -13.04 -12.05 9.83
N GLY A 62 -14.37 -11.92 9.86
CA GLY A 62 -15.09 -11.25 10.93
C GLY A 62 -14.93 -9.73 10.93
N MET A 63 -14.58 -9.13 9.79
CA MET A 63 -14.45 -7.69 9.61
C MET A 63 -15.65 -7.11 8.85
N THR A 64 -16.03 -5.90 9.19
CA THR A 64 -16.95 -5.12 8.36
C THR A 64 -16.13 -4.33 7.34
N PRO A 65 -16.40 -4.46 6.02
CA PRO A 65 -15.82 -3.60 5.02
C PRO A 65 -16.10 -2.12 5.29
N PRO A 66 -15.29 -1.18 4.78
CA PRO A 66 -15.51 0.26 4.96
C PRO A 66 -16.95 0.67 4.63
N GLY A 67 -17.69 1.15 5.64
CA GLY A 67 -19.10 1.56 5.52
C GLY A 67 -20.10 0.44 5.22
N GLY A 68 -19.74 -0.83 5.46
CA GLY A 68 -20.55 -2.02 5.19
C GLY A 68 -20.12 -2.80 3.95
N ILE A 69 -20.78 -3.93 3.71
CA ILE A 69 -20.52 -4.72 2.50
C ILE A 69 -20.97 -3.95 1.25
N PHE A 70 -20.24 -4.07 0.16
CA PHE A 70 -20.50 -3.35 -1.09
C PHE A 70 -20.35 -4.27 -2.31
N ALA A 71 -21.17 -4.02 -3.34
CA ALA A 71 -21.14 -4.72 -4.62
C ALA A 71 -20.70 -3.81 -5.77
N TYR A 72 -20.53 -2.52 -5.53
CA TYR A 72 -20.16 -1.51 -6.51
C TYR A 72 -18.91 -0.76 -6.07
N CYS A 73 -17.88 -0.75 -6.92
CA CYS A 73 -16.57 -0.21 -6.58
C CYS A 73 -16.61 1.25 -6.14
N PRO A 74 -17.31 2.17 -6.83
CA PRO A 74 -17.43 3.57 -6.39
C PRO A 74 -18.06 3.71 -5.00
N THR A 75 -19.04 2.86 -4.64
CA THR A 75 -19.64 2.87 -3.30
C THR A 75 -18.59 2.51 -2.23
N GLY A 76 -17.82 1.45 -2.46
CA GLY A 76 -16.75 1.03 -1.54
C GLY A 76 -15.70 2.12 -1.36
N LEU A 77 -15.27 2.76 -2.44
CA LEU A 77 -14.30 3.86 -2.38
C LEU A 77 -14.87 5.09 -1.63
N ASN A 78 -16.10 5.49 -1.91
CA ASN A 78 -16.74 6.63 -1.25
C ASN A 78 -16.93 6.36 0.26
N ASN A 79 -17.26 5.14 0.63
CA ASN A 79 -17.33 4.73 2.04
C ASN A 79 -15.97 4.83 2.72
N ALA A 80 -14.90 4.33 2.10
CA ALA A 80 -13.55 4.44 2.63
C ALA A 80 -13.08 5.89 2.76
N ARG A 81 -13.43 6.76 1.79
CA ARG A 81 -13.16 8.21 1.86
C ARG A 81 -13.85 8.87 3.05
N ARG A 82 -15.14 8.60 3.26
CA ARG A 82 -15.91 9.14 4.40
C ARG A 82 -15.35 8.73 5.75
N LEU A 83 -14.73 7.56 5.83
CA LEU A 83 -14.13 7.03 7.04
C LEU A 83 -12.66 7.45 7.23
N GLY A 84 -12.10 8.28 6.32
CA GLY A 84 -10.70 8.70 6.38
C GLY A 84 -9.68 7.55 6.22
N GLN A 85 -10.09 6.46 5.57
CA GLN A 85 -9.24 5.27 5.40
C GLN A 85 -8.42 5.29 4.12
N VAL A 86 -8.71 6.23 3.21
CA VAL A 86 -7.98 6.38 1.94
C VAL A 86 -6.66 7.11 2.18
N HIS A 87 -5.61 6.60 1.55
CA HIS A 87 -4.27 7.20 1.62
C HIS A 87 -3.55 7.13 0.27
N ASP A 88 -2.32 7.66 0.22
CA ASP A 88 -1.49 7.66 -0.99
C ASP A 88 -1.22 6.22 -1.47
N LYS A 89 -1.50 5.96 -2.74
CA LYS A 89 -1.24 4.67 -3.40
C LYS A 89 0.22 4.23 -3.38
N HIS A 90 1.16 5.18 -3.32
CA HIS A 90 2.59 4.87 -3.16
C HIS A 90 2.92 4.32 -1.76
N ALA A 91 2.06 4.57 -0.78
CA ALA A 91 2.15 4.06 0.57
C ALA A 91 1.32 2.77 0.80
N ALA A 92 0.80 2.16 -0.27
CA ALA A 92 0.02 0.93 -0.17
C ALA A 92 0.77 -0.17 0.57
N ILE A 93 0.08 -0.86 1.47
CA ILE A 93 0.61 -1.96 2.28
C ILE A 93 -0.19 -3.25 2.05
N PRO A 94 0.39 -4.44 2.33
CA PRO A 94 -0.35 -5.69 2.28
C PRO A 94 -1.62 -5.64 3.15
N GLY A 95 -2.74 -6.07 2.57
CA GLY A 95 -4.06 -6.01 3.20
C GLY A 95 -4.90 -4.79 2.80
N ASP A 96 -4.31 -3.76 2.20
CA ASP A 96 -5.09 -2.65 1.68
C ASP A 96 -6.09 -3.10 0.63
N ILE A 97 -7.22 -2.42 0.57
CA ILE A 97 -8.17 -2.48 -0.55
C ILE A 97 -7.70 -1.48 -1.60
N VAL A 98 -7.47 -1.95 -2.82
CA VAL A 98 -7.05 -1.11 -3.94
C VAL A 98 -8.19 -0.95 -4.94
N PHE A 99 -8.45 0.29 -5.35
CA PHE A 99 -9.42 0.66 -6.36
C PHE A 99 -8.71 1.10 -7.62
N PHE A 100 -9.14 0.56 -8.76
CA PHE A 100 -8.57 0.83 -10.08
C PHE A 100 -9.52 1.66 -10.93
N ASP A 101 -8.92 2.48 -11.78
CA ASP A 101 -9.58 3.30 -12.79
C ASP A 101 -8.85 3.04 -14.12
N TRP A 102 -9.52 2.28 -15.02
CA TRP A 102 -8.90 1.82 -16.26
C TRP A 102 -8.88 2.89 -17.35
N ASN A 103 -9.89 3.74 -17.37
CA ASN A 103 -10.12 4.78 -18.37
C ASN A 103 -9.70 6.19 -17.91
N LYS A 104 -9.31 6.32 -16.63
CA LYS A 104 -8.85 7.57 -15.99
C LYS A 104 -9.91 8.67 -15.93
N ASP A 105 -11.17 8.29 -15.72
CA ASP A 105 -12.30 9.22 -15.55
C ASP A 105 -12.56 9.60 -14.08
N GLY A 106 -11.77 9.09 -13.15
CA GLY A 106 -11.90 9.35 -11.71
C GLY A 106 -12.92 8.45 -11.01
N VAL A 107 -13.48 7.47 -11.70
CA VAL A 107 -14.45 6.50 -11.17
C VAL A 107 -13.77 5.14 -10.98
N ALA A 108 -14.08 4.45 -9.90
CA ALA A 108 -13.50 3.13 -9.64
C ALA A 108 -14.18 2.05 -10.50
N ASP A 109 -13.43 1.45 -11.42
CA ASP A 109 -13.91 0.37 -12.31
C ASP A 109 -13.77 -1.02 -11.69
N HIS A 110 -12.80 -1.17 -10.79
CA HIS A 110 -12.41 -2.46 -10.26
C HIS A 110 -11.82 -2.33 -8.86
N VAL A 111 -11.77 -3.45 -8.12
CA VAL A 111 -11.25 -3.49 -6.76
C VAL A 111 -10.54 -4.82 -6.48
N GLY A 112 -9.50 -4.77 -5.66
CA GLY A 112 -8.75 -5.93 -5.22
C GLY A 112 -8.13 -5.75 -3.84
N ILE A 113 -7.34 -6.74 -3.42
CA ILE A 113 -6.63 -6.74 -2.14
C ILE A 113 -5.13 -6.73 -2.44
N VAL A 114 -4.39 -5.79 -1.86
CA VAL A 114 -2.94 -5.65 -2.02
C VAL A 114 -2.24 -6.79 -1.27
N THR A 115 -1.29 -7.45 -1.93
CA THR A 115 -0.42 -8.46 -1.32
C THR A 115 1.01 -7.99 -1.20
N ALA A 116 1.47 -7.10 -2.10
CA ALA A 116 2.75 -6.43 -2.00
C ALA A 116 2.76 -5.12 -2.78
N ASN A 117 3.57 -4.16 -2.33
CA ASN A 117 3.89 -2.94 -3.07
C ASN A 117 5.34 -3.03 -3.57
N ARG A 118 5.52 -2.98 -4.90
CA ARG A 118 6.81 -3.07 -5.59
C ARG A 118 7.33 -1.72 -6.10
N GLY A 119 6.76 -0.63 -5.61
CA GLY A 119 7.14 0.74 -5.97
C GLY A 119 6.50 1.24 -7.25
N SER A 120 6.64 0.56 -8.38
CA SER A 120 6.02 0.94 -9.67
C SER A 120 4.71 0.19 -9.96
N TYR A 121 4.45 -0.89 -9.25
CA TYR A 121 3.23 -1.70 -9.38
C TYR A 121 2.86 -2.34 -8.04
N LEU A 122 1.60 -2.75 -7.90
CA LEU A 122 1.09 -3.54 -6.78
C LEU A 122 0.89 -4.99 -7.22
N GLU A 123 1.26 -5.92 -6.35
CA GLU A 123 0.77 -7.29 -6.42
C GLU A 123 -0.55 -7.37 -5.66
N THR A 124 -1.56 -8.01 -6.26
CA THR A 124 -2.92 -8.06 -5.74
C THR A 124 -3.53 -9.45 -5.86
N ILE A 125 -4.61 -9.69 -5.11
CA ILE A 125 -5.57 -10.76 -5.38
C ILE A 125 -6.89 -10.10 -5.72
N GLU A 126 -7.45 -10.45 -6.87
CA GLU A 126 -8.63 -9.82 -7.43
C GLU A 126 -9.67 -10.85 -7.83
N GLY A 127 -10.93 -10.61 -7.47
CA GLY A 127 -12.08 -11.34 -7.99
C GLY A 127 -12.58 -10.76 -9.30
N ASN A 128 -13.25 -11.57 -10.10
CA ASN A 128 -13.88 -11.16 -11.36
C ASN A 128 -12.89 -10.61 -12.42
N THR A 129 -11.66 -11.06 -12.40
CA THR A 129 -10.62 -10.69 -13.35
C THR A 129 -10.23 -11.87 -14.24
N SER A 130 -9.44 -11.64 -15.30
CA SER A 130 -8.90 -12.66 -16.17
C SER A 130 -7.46 -13.01 -15.85
N ILE A 131 -7.06 -14.23 -16.15
CA ILE A 131 -5.65 -14.64 -16.08
C ILE A 131 -4.86 -13.95 -17.22
N GLY A 132 -3.64 -13.49 -16.93
CA GLY A 132 -2.79 -12.84 -17.92
C GLY A 132 -3.28 -11.44 -18.35
N ARG A 133 -2.84 -11.01 -19.53
CA ARG A 133 -3.17 -9.68 -20.10
C ARG A 133 -4.38 -9.70 -21.03
N ARG A 134 -4.81 -10.87 -21.49
CA ARG A 134 -5.98 -11.04 -22.37
C ARG A 134 -7.25 -11.22 -21.55
N GLY A 135 -8.39 -10.85 -22.11
CA GLY A 135 -9.69 -10.91 -21.46
C GLY A 135 -9.99 -9.70 -20.55
N SER A 136 -11.22 -9.65 -20.07
CA SER A 136 -11.69 -8.54 -19.24
C SER A 136 -10.98 -8.50 -17.88
N GLN A 137 -10.54 -7.32 -17.48
CA GLN A 137 -9.90 -7.11 -16.20
C GLN A 137 -10.90 -6.69 -15.10
N SER A 138 -12.12 -6.35 -15.47
CA SER A 138 -13.21 -5.96 -14.57
C SER A 138 -14.43 -6.91 -14.65
N ASN A 139 -14.45 -7.86 -15.59
CA ASN A 139 -15.48 -8.90 -15.70
C ASN A 139 -14.93 -10.22 -16.28
N GLY A 140 -13.73 -10.60 -15.86
CA GLY A 140 -13.03 -11.78 -16.36
C GLY A 140 -13.43 -13.12 -15.72
N GLY A 141 -14.28 -13.08 -14.69
CA GLY A 141 -14.92 -14.25 -14.09
C GLY A 141 -14.08 -15.12 -13.17
N GLY A 142 -12.80 -14.84 -12.95
CA GLY A 142 -11.93 -15.62 -12.06
C GLY A 142 -11.38 -14.84 -10.87
N VAL A 143 -10.78 -15.56 -9.91
CA VAL A 143 -9.99 -15.00 -8.81
C VAL A 143 -8.52 -15.30 -9.08
N TYR A 144 -7.71 -14.26 -9.27
CA TYR A 144 -6.31 -14.42 -9.66
C TYR A 144 -5.38 -13.46 -8.93
N ARG A 145 -4.10 -13.87 -8.83
CA ARG A 145 -3.01 -12.96 -8.47
C ARG A 145 -2.69 -12.08 -9.67
N ARG A 146 -2.55 -10.78 -9.43
CA ARG A 146 -2.28 -9.80 -10.49
C ARG A 146 -1.10 -8.91 -10.12
N ALA A 147 -0.45 -8.36 -11.14
CA ALA A 147 0.49 -7.24 -11.02
C ALA A 147 -0.13 -6.04 -11.74
N ARG A 148 -0.34 -4.93 -11.03
CA ARG A 148 -1.04 -3.74 -11.50
C ARG A 148 -0.17 -2.50 -11.39
N SER A 149 0.07 -1.82 -12.49
CA SER A 149 0.78 -0.54 -12.48
C SER A 149 0.11 0.47 -11.55
N LEU A 150 0.90 1.22 -10.78
CA LEU A 150 0.39 2.32 -9.96
C LEU A 150 -0.31 3.41 -10.77
N SER A 151 -0.03 3.52 -12.08
CA SER A 151 -0.72 4.46 -12.97
C SER A 151 -2.22 4.15 -13.17
N LEU A 152 -2.63 2.91 -12.88
CA LEU A 152 -4.02 2.44 -12.96
C LEU A 152 -4.73 2.47 -11.60
N VAL A 153 -4.01 2.77 -10.52
CA VAL A 153 -4.55 2.84 -9.17
C VAL A 153 -5.16 4.21 -8.95
N LEU A 154 -6.46 4.25 -8.68
CA LEU A 154 -7.20 5.45 -8.31
C LEU A 154 -6.98 5.78 -6.84
N ALA A 155 -7.10 4.80 -5.96
CA ALA A 155 -6.98 4.96 -4.52
C ALA A 155 -6.64 3.64 -3.83
N VAL A 156 -6.09 3.73 -2.63
CA VAL A 156 -5.95 2.62 -1.70
C VAL A 156 -6.57 2.99 -0.35
N ALA A 157 -7.10 2.00 0.35
CA ALA A 157 -7.74 2.20 1.66
C ALA A 157 -7.33 1.08 2.61
N THR A 158 -6.91 1.44 3.83
CA THR A 158 -6.61 0.48 4.88
C THR A 158 -7.86 0.19 5.71
N PRO A 159 -8.38 -1.05 5.73
CA PRO A 159 -9.43 -1.45 6.66
C PRO A 159 -8.97 -1.31 8.12
N GLN A 160 -9.91 -1.14 9.04
CA GLN A 160 -9.60 -1.11 10.47
C GLN A 160 -9.25 -2.52 10.94
N TYR A 161 -7.99 -2.85 10.93
CA TYR A 161 -7.46 -4.07 11.51
C TYR A 161 -7.44 -3.98 13.05
N SER A 162 -7.50 -5.14 13.75
CA SER A 162 -7.14 -5.18 15.17
C SER A 162 -5.72 -4.64 15.33
N ASN A 163 -5.43 -3.94 16.42
CA ASN A 163 -4.15 -3.30 16.75
C ASN A 163 -2.96 -4.29 16.93
N ALA A 164 -2.90 -5.30 16.09
CA ALA A 164 -1.66 -5.96 15.73
C ALA A 164 -1.11 -5.16 14.55
N SER A 165 -0.03 -4.43 14.76
CA SER A 165 0.75 -3.75 13.71
C SER A 165 0.70 -4.53 12.40
N PRO A 166 0.59 -3.88 11.23
CA PRO A 166 0.57 -4.56 9.94
C PRO A 166 1.72 -5.55 9.90
N VAL A 167 1.39 -6.84 9.97
CA VAL A 167 2.38 -7.90 9.85
C VAL A 167 2.73 -7.96 8.38
N HIS A 168 3.88 -7.39 8.02
CA HIS A 168 4.57 -7.80 6.80
C HIS A 168 4.63 -9.34 6.79
N PRO A 169 4.43 -10.03 5.65
CA PRO A 169 4.66 -11.46 5.57
C PRO A 169 6.11 -11.70 6.00
N SER A 170 6.29 -12.15 7.22
CA SER A 170 7.59 -12.61 7.71
C SER A 170 7.82 -13.98 7.11
N ASN A 171 8.67 -14.05 6.09
CA ASN A 171 9.67 -15.13 6.15
C ASN A 171 10.37 -14.93 7.50
N GLY A 172 10.31 -15.93 8.36
CA GLY A 172 10.70 -15.88 9.74
C GLY A 172 11.97 -15.04 9.99
N HIS A 173 11.91 -14.28 11.08
CA HIS A 173 12.96 -13.51 11.74
C HIS A 173 13.02 -12.01 11.43
N ARG A 174 12.79 -11.27 12.53
CA ARG A 174 13.15 -9.89 12.89
C ARG A 174 12.10 -8.80 12.62
N SER A 175 11.67 -8.21 13.73
CA SER A 175 11.04 -6.89 13.84
C SER A 175 11.98 -5.77 13.35
N GLY A 176 12.10 -5.55 12.04
CA GLY A 176 12.94 -4.51 11.48
C GLY A 176 12.57 -4.15 10.03
N LEU A 177 13.02 -2.97 9.57
CA LEU A 177 12.91 -2.57 8.17
C LEU A 177 13.63 -3.56 7.26
N VAL A 178 13.06 -3.85 6.09
CA VAL A 178 13.78 -4.55 5.03
C VAL A 178 14.95 -3.67 4.57
N VAL A 179 16.15 -4.22 4.57
CA VAL A 179 17.36 -3.52 4.14
C VAL A 179 17.54 -3.72 2.63
N ASP A 180 16.71 -3.03 1.84
CA ASP A 180 16.64 -3.16 0.38
C ASP A 180 17.36 -2.04 -0.38
N GLY A 181 17.74 -0.97 0.33
CA GLY A 181 18.39 0.21 -0.25
C GLY A 181 17.41 1.20 -0.88
N TRP A 182 16.10 1.10 -0.59
CA TRP A 182 15.10 2.07 -0.97
C TRP A 182 14.41 2.66 0.26
N ALA A 183 14.59 3.95 0.50
CA ALA A 183 13.91 4.63 1.61
C ALA A 183 12.51 5.06 1.16
N GLY A 184 11.59 4.10 1.17
CA GLY A 184 10.17 4.34 0.96
C GLY A 184 9.45 4.74 2.23
N SER A 185 8.12 4.81 2.17
CA SER A 185 7.24 5.23 3.25
C SER A 185 7.50 4.48 4.58
N ALA A 186 7.79 3.18 4.55
CA ALA A 186 8.09 2.40 5.76
C ALA A 186 9.38 2.89 6.46
N THR A 187 10.45 3.11 5.70
CA THR A 187 11.73 3.65 6.20
C THR A 187 11.52 5.05 6.79
N ILE A 188 10.77 5.90 6.09
CA ILE A 188 10.51 7.28 6.52
C ILE A 188 9.65 7.30 7.79
N ARG A 189 8.58 6.48 7.88
CA ARG A 189 7.76 6.37 9.12
C ARG A 189 8.59 5.96 10.31
N HIS A 190 9.48 4.98 10.17
CA HIS A 190 10.35 4.56 11.25
C HIS A 190 11.30 5.70 11.69
N ALA A 191 11.89 6.41 10.73
CA ALA A 191 12.72 7.59 11.03
C ALA A 191 11.91 8.69 11.72
N GLN A 192 10.68 8.96 11.29
CA GLN A 192 9.77 9.93 11.89
C GLN A 192 9.38 9.56 13.33
N GLN A 193 9.13 8.28 13.60
CA GLN A 193 8.88 7.76 14.96
C GLN A 193 10.07 8.03 15.89
N LEU A 194 11.29 7.68 15.46
CA LEU A 194 12.50 7.92 16.23
C LEU A 194 12.79 9.42 16.40
N ALA A 195 12.51 10.23 15.39
CA ALA A 195 12.66 11.68 15.43
C ALA A 195 11.54 12.39 16.21
N ARG A 196 10.47 11.67 16.62
CA ARG A 196 9.25 12.20 17.24
C ARG A 196 8.62 13.35 16.45
N THR A 197 8.48 13.14 15.13
CA THR A 197 7.80 14.06 14.21
C THR A 197 6.49 13.45 13.72
N LEU A 198 5.71 14.19 12.88
CA LEU A 198 4.51 13.64 12.26
C LEU A 198 4.86 12.36 11.47
N VAL A 199 4.17 11.25 11.76
CA VAL A 199 4.44 9.92 11.18
C VAL A 199 3.51 9.67 9.98
N ASP A 200 3.76 10.38 8.88
CA ASP A 200 3.00 10.26 7.62
C ASP A 200 3.71 9.44 6.53
N GLY A 201 5.01 9.14 6.72
CA GLY A 201 5.83 8.42 5.76
C GLY A 201 6.30 9.27 4.59
N VAL A 202 6.27 10.60 4.72
CA VAL A 202 6.64 11.55 3.68
C VAL A 202 7.69 12.55 4.19
N ILE A 203 8.72 12.78 3.40
CA ILE A 203 9.65 13.91 3.59
C ILE A 203 9.14 15.06 2.73
N SER A 204 8.45 16.00 3.36
CA SER A 204 7.73 17.08 2.66
C SER A 204 8.63 18.24 2.26
N GLY A 205 8.16 19.06 1.30
CA GLY A 205 8.65 20.39 1.00
C GLY A 205 10.10 20.49 0.54
N GLN A 206 10.62 19.48 -0.15
CA GLN A 206 12.03 19.44 -0.58
C GLN A 206 12.24 20.23 -1.89
N TRP A 207 13.43 20.78 -2.08
CA TRP A 207 13.78 21.42 -3.33
C TRP A 207 13.99 20.41 -4.45
N LYS A 208 13.28 20.60 -5.57
CA LYS A 208 13.35 19.68 -6.73
C LYS A 208 14.77 19.56 -7.29
N GLY A 209 15.59 20.61 -7.24
CA GLY A 209 16.98 20.60 -7.65
C GLY A 209 17.88 19.67 -6.83
N ASN A 210 17.46 19.32 -5.62
CA ASN A 210 18.19 18.41 -4.74
C ASN A 210 17.91 16.91 -5.00
N LYS A 211 16.97 16.56 -5.89
CA LYS A 211 16.54 15.18 -6.16
C LYS A 211 17.72 14.22 -6.37
N ARG A 212 18.77 14.66 -7.07
CA ARG A 212 19.97 13.83 -7.34
C ARG A 212 20.73 13.42 -6.08
N TYR A 213 20.67 14.22 -5.00
CA TYR A 213 21.42 13.97 -3.77
C TYR A 213 20.75 12.97 -2.83
N HIS A 214 19.50 12.58 -3.11
CA HIS A 214 18.74 11.61 -2.32
C HIS A 214 17.87 10.70 -3.21
N TRP A 215 18.41 10.30 -4.37
CA TRP A 215 17.66 9.61 -5.42
C TRP A 215 17.08 8.24 -5.02
N ALA A 216 17.67 7.58 -4.02
CA ALA A 216 17.16 6.31 -3.49
C ALA A 216 16.08 6.49 -2.38
N VAL A 217 15.67 7.75 -2.11
CA VAL A 217 14.58 8.08 -1.18
C VAL A 217 13.33 8.40 -1.98
N THR A 218 12.30 7.57 -1.89
CA THR A 218 11.13 7.63 -2.76
C THR A 218 9.92 8.35 -2.14
N GLY A 219 9.84 8.42 -0.81
CA GLY A 219 8.75 9.09 -0.09
C GLY A 219 8.97 10.59 0.08
N ILE A 220 9.19 11.34 -1.01
CA ILE A 220 9.49 12.79 -0.98
C ILE A 220 8.45 13.58 -1.76
N THR A 221 7.99 14.70 -1.18
CA THR A 221 7.24 15.73 -1.91
C THR A 221 8.08 17.01 -2.04
N TYR A 222 7.93 17.70 -3.16
CA TYR A 222 8.73 18.87 -3.48
C TYR A 222 7.97 20.16 -3.18
N GLY A 223 8.69 21.19 -2.68
CA GLY A 223 8.15 22.48 -2.28
C GLY A 223 9.20 23.33 -1.56
N LYS A 224 8.78 24.45 -0.96
CA LYS A 224 9.70 25.43 -0.33
C LYS A 224 9.81 25.31 1.19
N GLY A 225 8.92 24.54 1.85
CA GLY A 225 8.79 24.59 3.32
C GLY A 225 9.82 23.77 4.12
N GLY A 226 10.54 22.88 3.48
CA GLY A 226 11.42 21.93 4.16
C GLY A 226 10.64 20.89 5.00
N SER A 227 11.36 19.91 5.57
CA SER A 227 10.79 18.81 6.35
C SER A 227 11.22 18.89 7.82
N THR A 228 10.27 18.68 8.74
CA THR A 228 10.58 18.58 10.18
C THR A 228 11.48 17.39 10.49
N LEU A 229 11.28 16.24 9.79
CA LEU A 229 12.18 15.10 9.92
C LEU A 229 13.62 15.47 9.52
N ILE A 230 13.79 16.18 8.38
CA ILE A 230 15.13 16.57 7.92
C ILE A 230 15.78 17.56 8.88
N ARG A 231 15.05 18.53 9.44
CA ARG A 231 15.57 19.41 10.49
C ARG A 231 16.05 18.62 11.71
N LYS A 232 15.33 17.59 12.14
CA LYS A 232 15.74 16.73 13.25
C LYS A 232 17.01 15.93 12.93
N ILE A 233 17.11 15.39 11.72
CA ILE A 233 18.33 14.70 11.26
C ILE A 233 19.50 15.68 11.23
N GLN A 234 19.32 16.86 10.65
CA GLN A 234 20.35 17.92 10.59
C GLN A 234 20.81 18.35 11.98
N ALA A 235 19.87 18.52 12.92
CA ALA A 235 20.18 18.81 14.32
C ALA A 235 21.04 17.71 14.95
N THR A 236 20.67 16.43 14.74
CA THR A 236 21.43 15.27 15.23
C THR A 236 22.84 15.20 14.65
N LEU A 237 23.00 15.70 13.41
CA LEU A 237 24.28 15.74 12.70
C LEU A 237 25.12 16.99 13.01
N GLY A 238 24.58 17.96 13.74
CA GLY A 238 25.25 19.23 14.06
C GLY A 238 25.49 20.15 12.86
N ILE A 239 24.58 20.10 11.85
CA ILE A 239 24.66 20.94 10.65
C ILE A 239 23.47 21.91 10.59
N SER A 240 23.50 22.87 9.63
CA SER A 240 22.43 23.84 9.42
C SER A 240 21.06 23.15 9.25
N GLN A 241 20.05 23.61 9.99
CA GLN A 241 18.71 23.00 10.10
C GLN A 241 17.68 23.64 9.16
N ASP A 242 17.99 23.76 7.88
CA ASP A 242 17.12 24.35 6.88
C ASP A 242 15.92 23.46 6.49
N GLY A 243 15.97 22.16 6.86
CA GLY A 243 14.94 21.18 6.54
C GLY A 243 14.97 20.68 5.11
N HIS A 244 16.02 21.00 4.34
CA HIS A 244 16.20 20.55 2.97
C HIS A 244 17.31 19.49 2.87
N TRP A 245 16.99 18.37 2.23
CA TRP A 245 17.97 17.31 1.99
C TRP A 245 18.80 17.64 0.75
N GLY A 246 19.86 18.39 0.96
CA GLY A 246 20.86 18.72 -0.06
C GLY A 246 22.10 17.86 0.03
N ARG A 247 23.11 18.21 -0.77
CA ARG A 247 24.42 17.52 -0.81
C ARG A 247 25.09 17.47 0.56
N GLN A 248 25.07 18.59 1.30
CA GLN A 248 25.68 18.67 2.62
C GLN A 248 25.03 17.71 3.63
N THR A 249 23.69 17.62 3.64
CA THR A 249 22.96 16.65 4.48
C THR A 249 23.31 15.22 4.10
N SER A 250 23.42 14.91 2.80
CA SER A 250 23.85 13.58 2.34
C SER A 250 25.24 13.22 2.82
N ILE A 251 26.21 14.11 2.66
CA ILE A 251 27.60 13.89 3.14
C ILE A 251 27.63 13.67 4.66
N ALA A 252 26.93 14.50 5.42
CA ALA A 252 26.90 14.39 6.88
C ALA A 252 26.27 13.08 7.34
N MET A 253 25.15 12.65 6.70
CA MET A 253 24.54 11.34 6.96
C MET A 253 25.48 10.19 6.59
N GLN A 254 26.10 10.25 5.41
CA GLN A 254 27.06 9.23 4.94
C GLN A 254 28.23 9.08 5.91
N LYS A 255 28.80 10.21 6.37
CA LYS A 255 29.87 10.22 7.41
C LYS A 255 29.41 9.50 8.68
N LYS A 256 28.21 9.84 9.17
CA LYS A 256 27.65 9.24 10.40
C LYS A 256 27.34 7.76 10.24
N LEU A 257 26.94 7.34 9.03
CA LEU A 257 26.64 5.96 8.68
C LEU A 257 27.88 5.14 8.28
N HIS A 258 29.07 5.75 8.27
CA HIS A 258 30.34 5.11 7.89
C HIS A 258 30.32 4.49 6.48
N VAL A 259 29.72 5.22 5.51
CA VAL A 259 29.72 4.85 4.09
C VAL A 259 30.42 5.89 3.25
N THR A 260 30.63 5.63 1.96
CA THR A 260 31.27 6.55 1.01
C THR A 260 30.59 7.92 1.01
N GLN A 261 31.37 8.98 1.21
CA GLN A 261 30.89 10.36 1.37
C GLN A 261 30.93 11.12 0.04
N ASP A 262 30.22 10.63 -0.97
CA ASP A 262 30.15 11.21 -2.31
C ASP A 262 29.10 12.33 -2.44
N GLY A 263 28.22 12.45 -1.42
CA GLY A 263 27.14 13.41 -1.39
C GLY A 263 25.90 12.98 -2.18
N TYR A 264 25.85 11.72 -2.65
CA TYR A 264 24.71 11.12 -3.31
C TYR A 264 24.15 9.98 -2.45
N PHE A 265 23.06 10.24 -1.74
CA PHE A 265 22.44 9.28 -0.84
C PHE A 265 21.71 8.18 -1.65
N GLY A 266 22.53 7.28 -2.21
CA GLY A 266 22.10 6.16 -3.03
C GLY A 266 21.75 4.92 -2.21
N ARG A 267 21.62 3.78 -2.90
CA ARG A 267 21.13 2.52 -2.29
C ARG A 267 21.99 2.05 -1.11
N ASP A 268 23.31 2.16 -1.17
CA ASP A 268 24.19 1.70 -0.09
C ASP A 268 24.09 2.60 1.14
N SER A 269 23.95 3.92 0.94
CA SER A 269 23.63 4.87 2.01
C SER A 269 22.30 4.56 2.66
N VAL A 270 21.26 4.24 1.86
CA VAL A 270 19.94 3.85 2.37
C VAL A 270 20.01 2.53 3.12
N LYS A 271 20.72 1.51 2.64
CA LYS A 271 20.89 0.24 3.37
C LYS A 271 21.55 0.47 4.74
N ALA A 272 22.59 1.30 4.81
CA ALA A 272 23.24 1.64 6.07
C ALA A 272 22.26 2.36 7.01
N TRP A 273 21.46 3.30 6.48
CA TRP A 273 20.44 4.00 7.25
C TRP A 273 19.35 3.05 7.75
N GLN A 274 18.83 2.16 6.90
CA GLN A 274 17.85 1.14 7.30
C GLN A 274 18.38 0.23 8.42
N LYS A 275 19.65 -0.19 8.37
CA LYS A 275 20.29 -0.95 9.44
C LYS A 275 20.36 -0.14 10.75
N THR A 276 20.68 1.14 10.67
CA THR A 276 20.77 2.06 11.82
C THR A 276 19.39 2.26 12.46
N LEU A 277 18.35 2.47 11.63
CA LEU A 277 16.96 2.57 12.09
C LEU A 277 16.51 1.27 12.77
N ASN A 278 16.86 0.10 12.23
CA ASN A 278 16.58 -1.21 12.84
C ASN A 278 17.22 -1.41 14.22
N ASN A 279 18.25 -0.65 14.51
CA ASN A 279 18.90 -0.59 15.84
C ASN A 279 18.30 0.53 16.70
N ASN A 280 17.12 1.06 16.36
CA ASN A 280 16.42 2.14 17.07
C ASN A 280 17.26 3.44 17.18
N LYS A 281 18.09 3.71 16.19
CA LYS A 281 18.86 4.97 16.09
C LYS A 281 18.39 5.73 14.84
N LEU A 282 18.17 7.06 14.98
CA LEU A 282 17.69 7.88 13.86
C LEU A 282 18.75 8.00 12.75
N ILE A 283 20.01 8.17 13.14
CA ILE A 283 21.16 8.26 12.26
C ILE A 283 22.43 7.86 13.02
#